data_0f7e4fe95b8832fa396f8cd839db8d7b
#
_entry.id   0f7e4fe95b8832fa396f8cd839db8d7b
#
_cell.length_a   1.000
_cell.length_b   1.000
_cell.length_c   1.000
_cell.angle_alpha   90.00
_cell.angle_beta   90.00
_cell.angle_gamma   90.00
#
_symmetry.space_group_name_H-M   'P 1'
#
loop_
_entity.id
_entity.type
_entity.pdbx_description
1 polymer ?
#
loop_
_entity_poly.entity_id
_entity_poly.type
_entity_poly.pdbx_seq_one_letter_code
_entity_poly.pdbx_strand_id
1 'polypeptide(L)'
;MRKLVLAALALAFLASACDETKAVTPTKPARPARLTEDQWLGRYALWVTDLRVALTHGDRAALERCGATLTSKLGDPPPSVRKPERLLALACRRFAHGARLNDSGKAFEEWSLAARLVRDANEGLSNPQAMQRLPLPPGRGVLEASHVEPFFTKVARGIAAPVGEVRCWSRADWTELQKETFGRDHNLAGFASPGFQRVNLAWDICDNLAKVAYTNEQPTGKEELEIAFAVTTLLHESGHLNESGDFYGAGANEPLAECWGMQHIRQAAVRLGASRAYANELAARYWTEVYPTRPANYRTKKCRDGGAYDIRKESSVWP
;
A
#
# COMPACT_ATOMS: atom_id res chain seq x y z
N MET A 1 -30.69 -23.43 -69.71
CA MET A 1 -30.88 -22.77 -71.06
C MET A 1 -29.93 -21.56 -71.16
N ARG A 2 -29.03 -21.58 -72.18
CA ARG A 2 -28.45 -20.43 -72.92
C ARG A 2 -27.57 -19.48 -72.06
N LYS A 3 -26.37 -19.06 -72.47
CA LYS A 3 -25.52 -19.32 -73.66
C LYS A 3 -24.10 -18.86 -73.29
N LEU A 4 -23.09 -19.63 -73.73
CA LEU A 4 -21.73 -19.18 -73.96
C LEU A 4 -21.68 -17.99 -74.91
N VAL A 5 -20.71 -17.06 -74.70
CA VAL A 5 -20.02 -16.40 -75.80
C VAL A 5 -18.56 -16.27 -75.43
N LEU A 6 -17.74 -16.96 -76.23
CA LEU A 6 -16.28 -16.78 -76.42
C LEU A 6 -16.03 -15.49 -77.23
N ALA A 7 -14.98 -14.77 -76.87
CA ALA A 7 -14.22 -14.01 -77.85
C ALA A 7 -12.72 -14.01 -77.49
N ALA A 8 -11.96 -14.62 -78.37
CA ALA A 8 -10.48 -14.62 -78.40
C ALA A 8 -10.01 -13.50 -79.32
N LEU A 9 -8.69 -13.33 -79.35
CA LEU A 9 -7.77 -12.45 -80.15
C LEU A 9 -7.39 -11.16 -79.44
N ALA A 10 -6.09 -10.71 -79.36
CA ALA A 10 -4.95 -10.95 -80.21
C ALA A 10 -3.64 -10.79 -79.45
N LEU A 11 -2.67 -11.56 -79.80
CA LEU A 11 -1.25 -11.33 -79.54
C LEU A 11 -0.77 -10.08 -80.24
N ALA A 12 0.00 -9.24 -79.53
CA ALA A 12 0.98 -8.34 -80.17
C ALA A 12 2.29 -8.37 -79.35
N PHE A 13 3.26 -8.92 -79.93
CA PHE A 13 4.68 -8.86 -79.55
C PHE A 13 5.17 -7.41 -79.56
N LEU A 14 5.78 -6.95 -78.50
CA LEU A 14 6.85 -5.99 -78.49
C LEU A 14 7.89 -6.35 -77.44
N ALA A 15 8.99 -6.87 -77.95
CA ALA A 15 10.22 -6.95 -77.19
C ALA A 15 10.81 -5.53 -77.07
N SER A 16 11.11 -5.08 -75.88
CA SER A 16 12.09 -4.03 -75.66
C SER A 16 12.56 -4.01 -74.19
N ALA A 17 13.89 -4.01 -74.11
CA ALA A 17 14.73 -3.54 -73.00
C ALA A 17 14.66 -4.26 -71.69
N CYS A 18 15.63 -5.14 -71.44
CA CYS A 18 16.13 -5.47 -70.12
C CYS A 18 16.62 -4.19 -69.43
N ASP A 19 15.80 -3.61 -68.57
CA ASP A 19 16.26 -2.64 -67.58
C ASP A 19 16.56 -3.44 -66.31
N GLU A 20 17.83 -3.44 -65.89
CA GLU A 20 18.30 -4.04 -64.67
C GLU A 20 17.62 -3.35 -63.49
N THR A 21 16.44 -3.80 -63.12
CA THR A 21 15.85 -3.44 -61.82
C THR A 21 16.74 -3.99 -60.73
N LYS A 22 17.65 -3.12 -60.22
CA LYS A 22 18.35 -3.37 -58.94
C LYS A 22 17.29 -3.78 -57.93
N ALA A 23 17.37 -5.04 -57.48
CA ALA A 23 16.53 -5.56 -56.40
C ALA A 23 16.71 -4.64 -55.21
N VAL A 24 15.69 -3.82 -54.91
CA VAL A 24 15.64 -3.03 -53.70
C VAL A 24 15.53 -4.04 -52.54
N THR A 25 16.65 -4.27 -51.89
CA THR A 25 16.69 -5.07 -50.68
C THR A 25 15.68 -4.47 -49.71
N PRO A 26 14.68 -5.25 -49.21
CA PRO A 26 13.72 -4.72 -48.28
C PRO A 26 14.46 -4.23 -47.03
N THR A 27 14.51 -2.92 -46.86
CA THR A 27 15.06 -2.31 -45.65
C THR A 27 14.26 -2.83 -44.48
N LYS A 28 14.92 -3.58 -43.62
CA LYS A 28 14.33 -4.05 -42.35
C LYS A 28 13.69 -2.83 -41.66
N PRO A 29 12.39 -2.90 -41.31
CA PRO A 29 11.72 -1.76 -40.71
C PRO A 29 12.56 -1.26 -39.53
N ALA A 30 12.85 0.02 -39.51
CA ALA A 30 13.64 0.64 -38.44
C ALA A 30 12.96 0.32 -37.12
N ARG A 31 13.73 -0.24 -36.21
CA ARG A 31 13.23 -0.54 -34.86
C ARG A 31 12.72 0.77 -34.27
N PRO A 32 11.46 0.84 -33.75
CA PRO A 32 10.93 2.07 -33.19
C PRO A 32 11.92 2.63 -32.16
N ALA A 33 12.20 3.93 -32.26
CA ALA A 33 13.11 4.59 -31.33
C ALA A 33 12.65 4.35 -29.89
N ARG A 34 13.59 3.94 -29.02
CA ARG A 34 13.30 3.79 -27.61
C ARG A 34 12.90 5.13 -27.01
N LEU A 35 11.90 5.11 -26.15
CA LEU A 35 11.50 6.30 -25.40
C LEU A 35 12.66 6.78 -24.52
N THR A 36 12.81 8.09 -24.42
CA THR A 36 13.62 8.69 -23.37
C THR A 36 12.94 8.51 -22.00
N GLU A 37 13.69 8.71 -20.93
CA GLU A 37 13.13 8.66 -19.57
C GLU A 37 11.98 9.66 -19.40
N ASP A 38 12.17 10.91 -19.81
CA ASP A 38 11.15 11.97 -19.71
C ASP A 38 9.89 11.63 -20.52
N GLN A 39 10.03 11.07 -21.71
CA GLN A 39 8.89 10.63 -22.51
C GLN A 39 8.12 9.51 -21.83
N TRP A 40 8.84 8.56 -21.23
CA TRP A 40 8.22 7.45 -20.49
C TRP A 40 7.52 7.97 -19.23
N LEU A 41 8.16 8.86 -18.46
CA LEU A 41 7.59 9.47 -17.26
C LEU A 41 6.35 10.31 -17.58
N GLY A 42 6.34 11.04 -18.69
CA GLY A 42 5.15 11.77 -19.13
C GLY A 42 3.97 10.83 -19.42
N ARG A 43 4.21 9.70 -20.08
CA ARG A 43 3.18 8.66 -20.29
C ARG A 43 2.74 8.01 -18.97
N TYR A 44 3.68 7.76 -18.07
CA TYR A 44 3.40 7.22 -16.75
C TYR A 44 2.46 8.13 -15.94
N ALA A 45 2.69 9.44 -15.95
CA ALA A 45 1.83 10.39 -15.26
C ALA A 45 0.37 10.34 -15.74
N LEU A 46 0.15 10.17 -17.04
CA LEU A 46 -1.20 9.98 -17.59
C LEU A 46 -1.79 8.63 -17.19
N TRP A 47 -1.02 7.56 -17.30
CA TRP A 47 -1.49 6.21 -16.94
C TRP A 47 -1.84 6.12 -15.47
N VAL A 48 -1.03 6.67 -14.55
CA VAL A 48 -1.32 6.62 -13.11
C VAL A 48 -2.54 7.47 -12.74
N THR A 49 -2.81 8.54 -13.50
CA THR A 49 -4.04 9.33 -13.36
C THR A 49 -5.27 8.49 -13.71
N ASP A 50 -5.23 7.76 -14.83
CA ASP A 50 -6.32 6.86 -15.21
C ASP A 50 -6.52 5.73 -14.17
N LEU A 51 -5.43 5.16 -13.66
CA LEU A 51 -5.49 4.16 -12.59
C LEU A 51 -6.11 4.73 -11.32
N ARG A 52 -5.78 5.97 -10.97
CA ARG A 52 -6.37 6.67 -9.83
C ARG A 52 -7.87 6.85 -10.00
N VAL A 53 -8.32 7.25 -11.20
CA VAL A 53 -9.75 7.38 -11.52
C VAL A 53 -10.45 6.02 -11.38
N ALA A 54 -9.86 4.96 -11.94
CA ALA A 54 -10.42 3.61 -11.83
C ALA A 54 -10.56 3.15 -10.37
N LEU A 55 -9.55 3.42 -9.53
CA LEU A 55 -9.62 3.12 -8.09
C LEU A 55 -10.68 3.97 -7.38
N THR A 56 -10.76 5.27 -7.68
CA THR A 56 -11.73 6.17 -7.07
C THR A 56 -13.17 5.75 -7.35
N HIS A 57 -13.44 5.20 -8.52
CA HIS A 57 -14.77 4.75 -8.92
C HIS A 57 -15.01 3.25 -8.72
N GLY A 58 -14.03 2.49 -8.24
CA GLY A 58 -14.15 1.04 -8.10
C GLY A 58 -14.35 0.31 -9.43
N ASP A 59 -13.78 0.84 -10.52
CA ASP A 59 -13.91 0.26 -11.86
C ASP A 59 -13.10 -1.05 -11.97
N ARG A 60 -13.75 -2.15 -11.61
CA ARG A 60 -13.16 -3.50 -11.64
C ARG A 60 -12.65 -3.86 -13.03
N ALA A 61 -13.36 -3.49 -14.09
CA ALA A 61 -12.94 -3.81 -15.45
C ALA A 61 -11.67 -3.07 -15.87
N ALA A 62 -11.52 -1.80 -15.48
CA ALA A 62 -10.29 -1.04 -15.69
C ALA A 62 -9.13 -1.61 -14.87
N LEU A 63 -9.36 -1.97 -13.61
CA LEU A 63 -8.35 -2.59 -12.74
C LEU A 63 -7.90 -3.95 -13.26
N GLU A 64 -8.80 -4.75 -13.82
CA GLU A 64 -8.47 -6.03 -14.44
C GLU A 64 -7.55 -5.86 -15.66
N ARG A 65 -7.78 -4.83 -16.46
CA ARG A 65 -6.97 -4.49 -17.64
C ARG A 65 -5.69 -3.72 -17.33
N CYS A 66 -5.38 -3.46 -16.06
CA CYS A 66 -4.23 -2.65 -15.64
C CYS A 66 -2.91 -3.03 -16.35
N GLY A 67 -2.57 -4.32 -16.41
CA GLY A 67 -1.33 -4.79 -17.05
C GLY A 67 -1.30 -4.55 -18.56
N ALA A 68 -2.43 -4.76 -19.24
CA ALA A 68 -2.53 -4.49 -20.67
C ALA A 68 -2.40 -2.98 -20.97
N THR A 69 -3.03 -2.13 -20.15
CA THR A 69 -2.93 -0.67 -20.28
C THR A 69 -1.54 -0.15 -19.92
N LEU A 70 -0.86 -0.73 -18.94
CA LEU A 70 0.51 -0.42 -18.60
C LEU A 70 1.41 -0.61 -19.83
N THR A 71 1.40 -1.79 -20.44
CA THR A 71 2.24 -2.11 -21.60
C THR A 71 1.89 -1.26 -22.82
N SER A 72 0.60 -1.12 -23.15
CA SER A 72 0.17 -0.40 -24.35
C SER A 72 0.37 1.10 -24.27
N LYS A 73 0.22 1.71 -23.11
CA LYS A 73 0.36 3.16 -22.93
C LYS A 73 1.80 3.60 -22.67
N LEU A 74 2.58 2.84 -21.89
CA LEU A 74 3.94 3.22 -21.54
C LEU A 74 4.97 2.77 -22.59
N GLY A 75 4.75 1.63 -23.25
CA GLY A 75 5.74 1.05 -24.15
C GLY A 75 6.95 0.47 -23.39
N ASP A 76 8.04 0.20 -24.13
CA ASP A 76 9.27 -0.36 -23.54
C ASP A 76 9.94 0.63 -22.59
N PRO A 77 10.20 0.24 -21.32
CA PRO A 77 10.84 1.13 -20.37
C PRO A 77 12.31 1.36 -20.67
N PRO A 78 12.83 2.58 -20.54
CA PRO A 78 14.27 2.84 -20.58
C PRO A 78 14.96 2.13 -19.39
N PRO A 79 16.27 1.86 -19.47
CA PRO A 79 17.00 1.11 -18.44
C PRO A 79 16.86 1.67 -17.02
N SER A 80 16.84 2.99 -16.89
CA SER A 80 16.74 3.71 -15.62
C SER A 80 15.46 3.45 -14.84
N VAL A 81 14.34 3.22 -15.55
CA VAL A 81 13.03 3.00 -14.92
C VAL A 81 12.56 1.54 -14.91
N ARG A 82 13.41 0.59 -15.29
CA ARG A 82 13.02 -0.85 -15.33
C ARG A 82 12.64 -1.42 -13.97
N LYS A 83 13.31 -0.98 -12.91
CA LYS A 83 12.99 -1.47 -11.55
C LYS A 83 11.61 -0.96 -11.09
N PRO A 84 11.30 0.34 -11.15
CA PRO A 84 9.95 0.84 -10.92
C PRO A 84 8.90 0.17 -11.82
N GLU A 85 9.15 0.01 -13.11
CA GLU A 85 8.21 -0.63 -14.04
C GLU A 85 7.85 -2.07 -13.62
N ARG A 86 8.82 -2.86 -13.14
CA ARG A 86 8.55 -4.20 -12.61
C ARG A 86 7.61 -4.18 -11.40
N LEU A 87 7.74 -3.18 -10.52
CA LEU A 87 6.82 -3.00 -9.40
C LEU A 87 5.42 -2.65 -9.87
N LEU A 88 5.30 -1.78 -10.89
CA LEU A 88 4.03 -1.45 -11.52
C LEU A 88 3.37 -2.68 -12.16
N ALA A 89 4.15 -3.50 -12.86
CA ALA A 89 3.64 -4.74 -13.44
C ALA A 89 3.15 -5.72 -12.36
N LEU A 90 3.83 -5.79 -11.22
CA LEU A 90 3.37 -6.58 -10.07
C LEU A 90 2.10 -5.99 -9.46
N ALA A 91 2.02 -4.67 -9.31
CA ALA A 91 0.83 -3.98 -8.84
C ALA A 91 -0.38 -4.28 -9.73
N CYS A 92 -0.21 -4.20 -11.06
CA CYS A 92 -1.28 -4.53 -12.02
C CYS A 92 -1.78 -5.97 -11.87
N ARG A 93 -0.90 -6.93 -11.63
CA ARG A 93 -1.33 -8.32 -11.37
C ARG A 93 -2.21 -8.44 -10.14
N ARG A 94 -1.89 -7.70 -9.06
CA ARG A 94 -2.70 -7.67 -7.85
C ARG A 94 -4.02 -6.92 -8.04
N PHE A 95 -4.02 -5.78 -8.74
CA PHE A 95 -5.26 -5.10 -9.09
C PHE A 95 -6.19 -6.01 -9.89
N ALA A 96 -5.67 -6.70 -10.91
CA ALA A 96 -6.44 -7.64 -11.71
C ALA A 96 -6.92 -8.85 -10.89
N HIS A 97 -6.11 -9.35 -9.96
CA HIS A 97 -6.52 -10.44 -9.07
C HIS A 97 -7.67 -10.00 -8.17
N GLY A 98 -7.51 -8.89 -7.46
CA GLY A 98 -8.55 -8.34 -6.59
C GLY A 98 -9.85 -8.01 -7.35
N ALA A 99 -9.75 -7.55 -8.60
CA ALA A 99 -10.93 -7.25 -9.44
C ALA A 99 -11.79 -8.50 -9.75
N ARG A 100 -11.19 -9.68 -9.76
CA ARG A 100 -11.87 -10.96 -10.00
C ARG A 100 -12.44 -11.62 -8.74
N LEU A 101 -12.04 -11.16 -7.56
CA LEU A 101 -12.52 -11.73 -6.31
C LEU A 101 -13.94 -11.29 -6.00
N ASN A 102 -14.81 -12.25 -5.65
CA ASN A 102 -16.17 -11.95 -5.18
C ASN A 102 -16.16 -11.46 -3.74
N ASP A 103 -15.21 -11.92 -2.93
CA ASP A 103 -15.02 -11.47 -1.56
C ASP A 103 -14.40 -10.06 -1.56
N SER A 104 -15.16 -9.15 -1.05
CA SER A 104 -14.81 -7.74 -1.06
C SER A 104 -13.67 -7.38 -0.10
N GLY A 105 -13.54 -8.09 1.02
CA GLY A 105 -12.41 -7.92 1.95
C GLY A 105 -11.10 -8.35 1.30
N LYS A 106 -11.09 -9.54 0.70
CA LYS A 106 -9.93 -10.04 -0.05
C LYS A 106 -9.59 -9.18 -1.26
N ALA A 107 -10.59 -8.66 -1.97
CA ALA A 107 -10.36 -7.71 -3.05
C ALA A 107 -9.66 -6.44 -2.54
N PHE A 108 -10.10 -5.91 -1.39
CA PHE A 108 -9.47 -4.75 -0.77
C PHE A 108 -8.02 -5.05 -0.36
N GLU A 109 -7.72 -6.21 0.24
CA GLU A 109 -6.36 -6.61 0.58
C GLU A 109 -5.43 -6.57 -0.64
N GLU A 110 -5.86 -7.16 -1.75
CA GLU A 110 -5.09 -7.16 -3.00
C GLU A 110 -4.89 -5.75 -3.57
N TRP A 111 -5.91 -4.92 -3.56
CA TRP A 111 -5.83 -3.54 -4.05
C TRP A 111 -4.95 -2.65 -3.16
N SER A 112 -5.00 -2.83 -1.84
CA SER A 112 -4.13 -2.12 -0.90
C SER A 112 -2.66 -2.48 -1.11
N LEU A 113 -2.35 -3.77 -1.28
CA LEU A 113 -1.00 -4.22 -1.61
C LEU A 113 -0.54 -3.70 -2.97
N ALA A 114 -1.44 -3.64 -3.96
CA ALA A 114 -1.15 -3.07 -5.28
C ALA A 114 -0.84 -1.57 -5.20
N ALA A 115 -1.66 -0.80 -4.48
CA ALA A 115 -1.44 0.64 -4.27
C ALA A 115 -0.09 0.89 -3.60
N ARG A 116 0.30 0.05 -2.64
CA ARG A 116 1.62 0.13 -2.03
C ARG A 116 2.75 -0.10 -3.03
N LEU A 117 2.64 -1.10 -3.90
CA LEU A 117 3.64 -1.35 -4.93
C LEU A 117 3.78 -0.17 -5.91
N VAL A 118 2.68 0.50 -6.26
CA VAL A 118 2.74 1.73 -7.05
C VAL A 118 3.47 2.85 -6.30
N ARG A 119 3.23 2.99 -5.00
CA ARG A 119 3.97 3.95 -4.17
C ARG A 119 5.46 3.64 -4.17
N ASP A 120 5.84 2.39 -3.93
CA ASP A 120 7.25 1.97 -3.92
C ASP A 120 7.92 2.18 -5.30
N ALA A 121 7.15 2.01 -6.38
CA ALA A 121 7.61 2.35 -7.74
C ALA A 121 7.83 3.87 -7.88
N ASN A 122 6.91 4.69 -7.40
CA ASN A 122 7.00 6.15 -7.43
C ASN A 122 8.26 6.67 -6.71
N GLU A 123 8.60 6.08 -5.56
CA GLU A 123 9.82 6.41 -4.81
C GLU A 123 11.10 6.14 -5.62
N GLY A 124 11.04 5.19 -6.56
CA GLY A 124 12.14 4.86 -7.47
C GLY A 124 12.20 5.72 -8.74
N LEU A 125 11.23 6.62 -8.96
CA LEU A 125 11.16 7.51 -10.11
C LEU A 125 11.64 8.91 -9.73
N SER A 126 12.53 9.49 -10.52
CA SER A 126 13.14 10.81 -10.24
C SER A 126 12.20 11.98 -10.53
N ASN A 127 11.08 11.75 -11.21
CA ASN A 127 10.16 12.81 -11.61
C ASN A 127 9.05 13.02 -10.58
N PRO A 128 8.98 14.18 -9.90
CA PRO A 128 7.93 14.47 -8.91
C PRO A 128 6.50 14.40 -9.46
N GLN A 129 6.30 14.68 -10.75
CA GLN A 129 4.96 14.59 -11.38
C GLN A 129 4.47 13.15 -11.53
N ALA A 130 5.39 12.18 -11.62
CA ALA A 130 5.05 10.78 -11.64
C ALA A 130 4.72 10.23 -10.23
N MET A 131 5.05 10.95 -9.18
CA MET A 131 4.80 10.56 -7.78
C MET A 131 3.36 10.89 -7.36
N GLN A 132 2.40 10.48 -8.15
CA GLN A 132 0.99 10.64 -7.79
C GLN A 132 0.57 9.58 -6.77
N ARG A 133 -0.17 10.04 -5.78
CA ARG A 133 -0.74 9.16 -4.76
C ARG A 133 -1.96 8.45 -5.32
N LEU A 134 -2.07 7.17 -5.05
CA LEU A 134 -3.28 6.42 -5.31
C LEU A 134 -4.21 6.56 -4.09
N PRO A 135 -5.50 6.81 -4.30
CA PRO A 135 -6.48 6.78 -3.21
C PRO A 135 -6.64 5.33 -2.73
N LEU A 136 -7.13 5.17 -1.52
CA LEU A 136 -7.71 3.89 -1.11
C LEU A 136 -8.89 3.56 -2.02
N PRO A 137 -9.15 2.28 -2.30
CA PRO A 137 -10.30 1.86 -3.08
C PRO A 137 -11.60 2.41 -2.49
N PRO A 138 -12.50 3.00 -3.31
CA PRO A 138 -13.74 3.57 -2.81
C PRO A 138 -14.64 2.47 -2.24
N GLY A 139 -15.44 2.85 -1.27
CA GLY A 139 -16.37 1.94 -0.61
C GLY A 139 -15.67 0.79 0.13
N ARG A 140 -14.37 0.89 0.26
CA ARG A 140 -13.49 -0.13 0.79
C ARG A 140 -12.43 0.46 1.69
N GLY A 141 -12.63 1.60 2.21
CA GLY A 141 -11.93 1.94 3.40
C GLY A 141 -11.96 0.71 4.31
N VAL A 142 -11.00 0.52 5.16
CA VAL A 142 -10.96 -0.56 6.17
C VAL A 142 -12.26 -0.71 6.97
N LEU A 143 -13.21 0.20 6.74
CA LEU A 143 -14.50 0.29 7.40
C LEU A 143 -15.57 -0.67 6.89
N GLU A 144 -15.48 -1.13 5.64
CA GLU A 144 -16.59 -1.84 5.01
C GLU A 144 -16.51 -3.35 5.15
N ALA A 145 -15.32 -3.92 5.32
CA ALA A 145 -15.16 -5.35 5.54
C ALA A 145 -14.00 -5.63 6.49
N SER A 146 -14.23 -6.47 7.47
CA SER A 146 -13.16 -6.99 8.32
C SER A 146 -12.22 -7.86 7.51
N HIS A 147 -10.91 -7.66 7.68
CA HIS A 147 -9.88 -8.39 6.94
C HIS A 147 -8.58 -8.48 7.73
N VAL A 148 -7.75 -9.46 7.41
CA VAL A 148 -6.34 -9.48 7.82
C VAL A 148 -5.59 -8.46 6.98
N GLU A 149 -4.81 -7.59 7.64
CA GLU A 149 -3.99 -6.59 6.94
C GLU A 149 -2.53 -7.07 6.86
N PRO A 150 -2.10 -7.61 5.72
CA PRO A 150 -0.79 -8.26 5.61
C PRO A 150 0.36 -7.27 5.78
N PHE A 151 0.18 -6.02 5.35
CA PHE A 151 1.22 -5.03 5.45
C PHE A 151 1.43 -4.56 6.90
N PHE A 152 0.35 -4.29 7.63
CA PHE A 152 0.44 -3.96 9.07
C PHE A 152 0.97 -5.14 9.86
N THR A 153 0.59 -6.37 9.50
CA THR A 153 1.18 -7.60 10.06
C THR A 153 2.70 -7.63 9.88
N LYS A 154 3.18 -7.33 8.68
CA LYS A 154 4.62 -7.28 8.39
C LYS A 154 5.34 -6.19 9.21
N VAL A 155 4.74 -5.02 9.35
CA VAL A 155 5.28 -3.91 10.14
C VAL A 155 5.36 -4.30 11.61
N ALA A 156 4.26 -4.78 12.19
CA ALA A 156 4.15 -5.19 13.58
C ALA A 156 5.13 -6.33 13.92
N ARG A 157 5.15 -7.40 13.10
CA ARG A 157 6.06 -8.54 13.26
C ARG A 157 7.53 -8.13 13.18
N GLY A 158 7.86 -7.14 12.38
CA GLY A 158 9.22 -6.63 12.29
C GLY A 158 9.69 -5.87 13.55
N ILE A 159 8.78 -5.60 14.50
CA ILE A 159 9.05 -4.90 15.76
C ILE A 159 8.80 -5.85 16.95
N ALA A 160 7.71 -6.60 16.90
CA ALA A 160 7.33 -7.62 17.88
C ALA A 160 7.19 -8.98 17.18
N ALA A 161 8.21 -9.82 17.27
CA ALA A 161 8.31 -11.09 16.53
C ALA A 161 7.08 -12.03 16.66
N PRO A 162 6.41 -12.14 17.81
CA PRO A 162 5.27 -13.04 17.96
C PRO A 162 4.00 -12.64 17.24
N VAL A 163 3.89 -11.45 16.65
CA VAL A 163 2.68 -11.05 15.92
C VAL A 163 2.46 -11.98 14.73
N GLY A 164 1.41 -12.78 14.79
CA GLY A 164 0.96 -13.68 13.73
C GLY A 164 0.17 -12.94 12.65
N GLU A 165 -0.80 -12.14 13.05
CA GLU A 165 -1.61 -11.31 12.15
C GLU A 165 -2.08 -10.01 12.80
N VAL A 166 -2.30 -9.00 11.97
CA VAL A 166 -3.05 -7.79 12.33
C VAL A 166 -4.37 -7.84 11.58
N ARG A 167 -5.47 -7.75 12.30
CA ARG A 167 -6.81 -7.73 11.74
C ARG A 167 -7.45 -6.36 11.91
N CYS A 168 -7.85 -5.80 10.80
CA CYS A 168 -8.68 -4.62 10.73
C CYS A 168 -10.15 -5.02 10.71
N TRP A 169 -10.93 -4.50 11.64
CA TRP A 169 -12.35 -4.81 11.76
C TRP A 169 -13.20 -3.72 11.11
N SER A 170 -14.30 -4.11 10.47
CA SER A 170 -15.33 -3.15 10.08
C SER A 170 -15.98 -2.54 11.31
N ARG A 171 -16.61 -1.38 11.16
CA ARG A 171 -17.33 -0.75 12.29
C ARG A 171 -18.39 -1.67 12.89
N ALA A 172 -19.16 -2.35 12.04
CA ALA A 172 -20.22 -3.25 12.47
C ALA A 172 -19.64 -4.46 13.23
N ASP A 173 -18.67 -5.15 12.64
CA ASP A 173 -18.06 -6.34 13.23
C ASP A 173 -17.28 -5.99 14.51
N TRP A 174 -16.66 -4.80 14.58
CA TRP A 174 -15.95 -4.32 15.76
C TRP A 174 -16.88 -4.18 16.97
N THR A 175 -18.04 -3.59 16.75
CA THR A 175 -19.04 -3.44 17.82
C THR A 175 -19.53 -4.80 18.33
N GLU A 176 -19.83 -5.74 17.43
CA GLU A 176 -20.26 -7.08 17.82
C GLU A 176 -19.13 -7.86 18.54
N LEU A 177 -17.90 -7.79 18.00
CA LEU A 177 -16.73 -8.42 18.60
C LEU A 177 -16.48 -7.94 20.05
N GLN A 178 -16.62 -6.63 20.31
CA GLN A 178 -16.47 -6.10 21.67
C GLN A 178 -17.56 -6.64 22.62
N LYS A 179 -18.80 -6.71 22.15
CA LYS A 179 -19.91 -7.28 22.94
C LYS A 179 -19.68 -8.76 23.25
N GLU A 180 -19.26 -9.52 22.25
CA GLU A 180 -18.96 -10.96 22.44
C GLU A 180 -17.78 -11.19 23.39
N THR A 181 -16.72 -10.39 23.25
CA THR A 181 -15.47 -10.58 24.02
C THR A 181 -15.58 -10.04 25.45
N PHE A 182 -16.23 -8.89 25.64
CA PHE A 182 -16.22 -8.15 26.90
C PHE A 182 -17.62 -7.96 27.51
N GLY A 183 -18.66 -8.49 26.87
CA GLY A 183 -20.05 -8.39 27.34
C GLY A 183 -20.70 -7.02 27.10
N ARG A 184 -19.98 -6.06 26.55
CA ARG A 184 -20.47 -4.70 26.22
C ARG A 184 -19.55 -4.01 25.22
N ASP A 185 -20.02 -2.92 24.66
CA ASP A 185 -19.18 -2.00 23.87
C ASP A 185 -18.27 -1.20 24.84
N HIS A 186 -16.96 -1.36 24.65
CA HIS A 186 -15.94 -0.68 25.47
C HIS A 186 -15.30 0.50 24.76
N ASN A 187 -15.68 0.77 23.52
CA ASN A 187 -15.07 1.81 22.69
C ASN A 187 -13.53 1.68 22.63
N LEU A 188 -13.05 0.42 22.50
CA LEU A 188 -11.62 0.14 22.40
C LEU A 188 -11.09 0.54 21.04
N ALA A 189 -9.83 1.00 21.00
CA ALA A 189 -9.09 1.25 19.77
C ALA A 189 -8.48 -0.03 19.18
N GLY A 190 -8.08 -0.96 20.06
CA GLY A 190 -7.52 -2.26 19.72
C GLY A 190 -7.54 -3.21 20.91
N PHE A 191 -7.20 -4.47 20.69
CA PHE A 191 -6.83 -5.43 21.72
C PHE A 191 -6.01 -6.59 21.14
N ALA A 192 -5.12 -7.14 21.96
CA ALA A 192 -4.34 -8.31 21.63
C ALA A 192 -5.12 -9.60 21.94
N SER A 193 -4.95 -10.62 21.10
CA SER A 193 -5.44 -11.99 21.34
C SER A 193 -4.25 -12.96 21.38
N PRO A 194 -3.59 -13.17 22.53
CA PRO A 194 -2.36 -13.94 22.63
C PRO A 194 -2.49 -15.38 22.12
N GLY A 195 -3.60 -16.06 22.39
CA GLY A 195 -3.84 -17.43 21.93
C GLY A 195 -3.85 -17.58 20.38
N PHE A 196 -4.07 -16.47 19.66
CA PHE A 196 -4.06 -16.43 18.20
C PHE A 196 -2.88 -15.63 17.65
N GLN A 197 -2.01 -15.10 18.49
CA GLN A 197 -0.95 -14.16 18.11
C GLN A 197 -1.48 -13.01 17.24
N ARG A 198 -2.68 -12.50 17.56
CA ARG A 198 -3.42 -11.55 16.75
C ARG A 198 -3.51 -10.20 17.44
N VAL A 199 -3.27 -9.16 16.67
CA VAL A 199 -3.61 -7.78 16.98
C VAL A 199 -4.94 -7.47 16.30
N ASN A 200 -5.95 -7.05 17.08
CA ASN A 200 -7.24 -6.60 16.57
C ASN A 200 -7.30 -5.09 16.67
N LEU A 201 -7.63 -4.44 15.57
CA LEU A 201 -7.71 -2.98 15.48
C LEU A 201 -9.10 -2.53 15.05
N ALA A 202 -9.59 -1.47 15.67
CA ALA A 202 -10.80 -0.79 15.26
C ALA A 202 -10.64 -0.19 13.86
N TRP A 203 -11.77 0.05 13.22
CA TRP A 203 -11.86 0.57 11.86
C TRP A 203 -11.13 1.89 11.66
N ASP A 204 -11.26 2.85 12.59
CA ASP A 204 -10.66 4.19 12.53
C ASP A 204 -9.13 4.15 12.74
N ILE A 205 -8.66 3.23 13.56
CA ILE A 205 -7.23 2.98 13.74
C ILE A 205 -6.61 2.49 12.43
N CYS A 206 -7.24 1.49 11.80
CA CYS A 206 -6.78 0.98 10.52
C CYS A 206 -6.84 2.02 9.39
N ASP A 207 -7.88 2.86 9.37
CA ASP A 207 -8.01 3.95 8.39
C ASP A 207 -6.85 4.96 8.52
N ASN A 208 -6.53 5.36 9.73
CA ASN A 208 -5.40 6.27 9.98
C ASN A 208 -4.04 5.64 9.62
N LEU A 209 -3.83 4.36 9.91
CA LEU A 209 -2.63 3.63 9.46
C LEU A 209 -2.55 3.55 7.93
N ALA A 210 -3.68 3.33 7.27
CA ALA A 210 -3.78 3.21 5.82
C ALA A 210 -3.43 4.51 5.09
N LYS A 211 -3.75 5.68 5.65
CA LYS A 211 -3.35 6.98 5.09
C LYS A 211 -1.83 7.05 4.91
N VAL A 212 -1.06 6.69 5.93
CA VAL A 212 0.41 6.65 5.84
C VAL A 212 0.87 5.53 4.93
N ALA A 213 0.30 4.33 5.07
CA ALA A 213 0.78 3.12 4.41
C ALA A 213 0.52 3.13 2.90
N TYR A 214 -0.64 3.57 2.45
CA TYR A 214 -1.11 3.40 1.07
C TYR A 214 -1.20 4.69 0.28
N THR A 215 -1.58 5.80 0.93
CA THR A 215 -1.72 7.09 0.25
C THR A 215 -0.52 8.00 0.46
N ASN A 216 0.42 7.60 1.32
CA ASN A 216 1.60 8.39 1.67
C ASN A 216 1.26 9.80 2.19
N GLU A 217 0.12 9.92 2.87
CA GLU A 217 -0.29 11.16 3.50
C GLU A 217 0.52 11.41 4.78
N GLN A 218 0.86 12.65 4.98
CA GLN A 218 1.52 13.13 6.20
C GLN A 218 0.74 14.35 6.68
N PRO A 219 -0.49 14.16 7.17
CA PRO A 219 -1.31 15.24 7.66
C PRO A 219 -0.72 15.86 8.92
N THR A 220 -1.12 17.11 9.18
CA THR A 220 -0.68 17.90 10.33
C THR A 220 -1.85 18.19 11.27
N GLY A 221 -1.55 18.78 12.41
CA GLY A 221 -2.57 19.20 13.36
C GLY A 221 -3.28 18.03 14.05
N LYS A 222 -4.61 18.06 14.11
CA LYS A 222 -5.41 17.04 14.81
C LYS A 222 -5.27 15.66 14.17
N GLU A 223 -5.28 15.58 12.86
CA GLU A 223 -5.20 14.32 12.13
C GLU A 223 -3.84 13.62 12.34
N GLU A 224 -2.78 14.40 12.51
CA GLU A 224 -1.47 13.89 12.90
C GLU A 224 -1.49 13.18 14.26
N LEU A 225 -2.22 13.75 15.24
CA LEU A 225 -2.40 13.12 16.56
C LEU A 225 -3.18 11.83 16.47
N GLU A 226 -4.19 11.77 15.59
CA GLU A 226 -4.97 10.57 15.32
C GLU A 226 -4.08 9.48 14.69
N ILE A 227 -3.18 9.84 13.79
CA ILE A 227 -2.19 8.92 13.22
C ILE A 227 -1.17 8.47 14.28
N ALA A 228 -0.64 9.39 15.09
CA ALA A 228 0.28 9.05 16.18
C ALA A 228 -0.36 8.05 17.15
N PHE A 229 -1.64 8.28 17.49
CA PHE A 229 -2.43 7.37 18.31
C PHE A 229 -2.64 6.01 17.62
N ALA A 230 -2.96 5.98 16.33
CA ALA A 230 -3.17 4.74 15.59
C ALA A 230 -1.88 3.89 15.50
N VAL A 231 -0.73 4.53 15.21
CA VAL A 231 0.57 3.85 15.20
C VAL A 231 0.89 3.29 16.59
N THR A 232 0.63 4.07 17.65
CA THR A 232 0.87 3.59 19.02
C THR A 232 -0.07 2.45 19.39
N THR A 233 -1.34 2.50 19.00
CA THR A 233 -2.30 1.42 19.25
C THR A 233 -1.83 0.11 18.60
N LEU A 234 -1.40 0.14 17.33
CA LEU A 234 -0.81 -1.05 16.67
C LEU A 234 0.35 -1.62 17.48
N LEU A 235 1.24 -0.77 17.96
CA LEU A 235 2.42 -1.17 18.70
C LEU A 235 2.08 -1.62 20.13
N HIS A 236 1.19 -0.94 20.81
CA HIS A 236 0.70 -1.28 22.15
C HIS A 236 0.16 -2.71 22.16
N GLU A 237 -0.74 -3.04 21.24
CA GLU A 237 -1.30 -4.39 21.11
C GLU A 237 -0.25 -5.41 20.67
N SER A 238 0.71 -5.01 19.84
CA SER A 238 1.87 -5.85 19.50
C SER A 238 2.77 -6.11 20.71
N GLY A 239 2.89 -5.14 21.60
CA GLY A 239 3.62 -5.24 22.86
C GLY A 239 3.05 -6.33 23.76
N HIS A 240 1.73 -6.44 23.86
CA HIS A 240 1.07 -7.50 24.62
C HIS A 240 1.36 -8.92 24.09
N LEU A 241 1.75 -9.04 22.82
CA LEU A 241 2.15 -10.31 22.20
C LEU A 241 3.66 -10.57 22.29
N ASN A 242 4.46 -9.58 22.70
CA ASN A 242 5.90 -9.73 22.75
C ASN A 242 6.34 -10.61 23.92
N GLU A 243 6.94 -11.77 23.62
CA GLU A 243 7.36 -12.76 24.62
C GLU A 243 8.59 -12.36 25.44
N SER A 244 9.28 -11.28 25.08
CA SER A 244 10.48 -10.86 25.75
C SER A 244 10.20 -10.25 27.13
N GLY A 245 10.09 -11.11 28.15
CA GLY A 245 10.00 -10.75 29.56
C GLY A 245 8.61 -10.24 29.96
N ASP A 246 8.42 -9.92 31.13
CA ASP A 246 7.36 -9.31 31.97
C ASP A 246 5.97 -8.93 31.40
N PHE A 247 5.68 -9.15 30.10
CA PHE A 247 4.35 -8.93 29.50
C PHE A 247 3.36 -10.05 29.80
N TYR A 248 3.82 -11.24 30.23
CA TYR A 248 3.00 -12.38 30.61
C TYR A 248 2.77 -12.48 32.11
N GLY A 249 2.39 -11.41 32.75
CA GLY A 249 1.82 -11.46 34.10
C GLY A 249 0.31 -11.29 34.00
N ALA A 250 -0.44 -12.01 34.79
CA ALA A 250 -1.89 -11.96 34.86
C ALA A 250 -2.44 -10.52 34.83
N GLY A 251 -3.09 -10.17 33.75
CA GLY A 251 -3.56 -8.82 33.50
C GLY A 251 -2.54 -8.01 32.71
N ALA A 252 -3.00 -7.41 31.62
CA ALA A 252 -2.20 -6.58 30.78
C ALA A 252 -1.48 -5.49 31.59
N ASN A 253 -0.17 -5.43 31.50
CA ASN A 253 0.60 -4.31 32.05
C ASN A 253 0.48 -3.13 31.07
N GLU A 254 -0.69 -2.50 31.07
CA GLU A 254 -1.03 -1.39 30.17
C GLU A 254 0.03 -0.28 30.16
N PRO A 255 0.55 0.19 31.33
CA PRO A 255 1.59 1.20 31.32
C PRO A 255 2.89 0.76 30.65
N LEU A 256 3.24 -0.52 30.72
CA LEU A 256 4.43 -1.05 30.08
C LEU A 256 4.23 -1.17 28.57
N ALA A 257 3.10 -1.73 28.13
CA ALA A 257 2.75 -1.86 26.71
C ALA A 257 2.66 -0.47 26.05
N GLU A 258 2.05 0.50 26.70
CA GLU A 258 1.94 1.89 26.23
C GLU A 258 3.33 2.54 26.07
N CYS A 259 4.18 2.39 27.09
CA CYS A 259 5.53 2.94 27.05
C CYS A 259 6.40 2.29 25.98
N TRP A 260 6.29 0.99 25.83
CA TRP A 260 6.98 0.21 24.80
C TRP A 260 6.49 0.62 23.40
N GLY A 261 5.19 0.68 23.19
CA GLY A 261 4.59 1.09 21.93
C GLY A 261 5.03 2.49 21.50
N MET A 262 4.96 3.44 22.41
CA MET A 262 5.37 4.81 22.18
C MET A 262 6.83 4.93 21.72
N GLN A 263 7.75 4.20 22.32
CA GLN A 263 9.17 4.22 21.96
C GLN A 263 9.47 3.61 20.59
N HIS A 264 8.52 2.86 20.00
CA HIS A 264 8.65 2.26 18.68
C HIS A 264 7.92 3.06 17.56
N ILE A 265 7.24 4.18 17.88
CA ILE A 265 6.49 4.97 16.89
C ILE A 265 7.35 5.32 15.68
N ARG A 266 8.57 5.84 15.89
CA ARG A 266 9.47 6.22 14.78
C ARG A 266 9.75 5.06 13.84
N GLN A 267 10.06 3.91 14.42
CA GLN A 267 10.39 2.71 13.65
C GLN A 267 9.17 2.21 12.86
N ALA A 268 8.00 2.16 13.49
CA ALA A 268 6.77 1.72 12.83
C ALA A 268 6.33 2.69 11.75
N ALA A 269 6.32 3.99 12.03
CA ALA A 269 5.93 5.02 11.08
C ALA A 269 6.81 4.98 9.81
N VAL A 270 8.13 4.88 9.96
CA VAL A 270 9.05 4.71 8.82
C VAL A 270 8.76 3.42 8.05
N ARG A 271 8.49 2.31 8.74
CA ARG A 271 8.13 1.04 8.08
C ARG A 271 6.78 1.10 7.38
N LEU A 272 5.83 1.89 7.89
CA LEU A 272 4.57 2.21 7.22
C LEU A 272 4.79 3.10 5.99
N GLY A 273 5.92 3.82 5.91
CA GLY A 273 6.30 4.65 4.78
C GLY A 273 6.30 6.14 5.06
N ALA A 274 6.19 6.54 6.31
CA ALA A 274 6.39 7.93 6.71
C ALA A 274 7.85 8.38 6.44
N SER A 275 8.03 9.67 6.14
CA SER A 275 9.36 10.26 6.17
C SER A 275 9.94 10.20 7.59
N ARG A 276 11.27 10.19 7.72
CA ARG A 276 11.91 10.21 9.04
C ARG A 276 11.54 11.45 9.85
N ALA A 277 11.38 12.59 9.17
CA ALA A 277 10.96 13.84 9.82
C ALA A 277 9.56 13.70 10.42
N TYR A 278 8.61 13.20 9.62
CA TYR A 278 7.23 12.99 10.08
C TYR A 278 7.15 11.91 11.18
N ALA A 279 7.92 10.82 11.06
CA ALA A 279 7.97 9.80 12.10
C ALA A 279 8.50 10.34 13.45
N ASN A 280 9.48 11.26 13.42
CA ASN A 280 9.95 11.95 14.62
C ASN A 280 8.88 12.86 15.21
N GLU A 281 8.15 13.59 14.36
CA GLU A 281 7.04 14.45 14.78
C GLU A 281 5.94 13.63 15.45
N LEU A 282 5.49 12.54 14.84
CA LEU A 282 4.51 11.63 15.44
C LEU A 282 4.91 11.16 16.84
N ALA A 283 6.16 10.76 17.02
CA ALA A 283 6.66 10.30 18.32
C ALA A 283 6.67 11.43 19.35
N ALA A 284 7.20 12.62 18.97
CA ALA A 284 7.27 13.77 19.84
C ALA A 284 5.87 14.23 20.29
N ARG A 285 4.94 14.35 19.33
CA ARG A 285 3.56 14.77 19.61
C ARG A 285 2.78 13.75 20.41
N TYR A 286 3.00 12.46 20.15
CA TYR A 286 2.39 11.43 21.02
C TYR A 286 2.81 11.63 22.47
N TRP A 287 4.11 11.78 22.72
CA TRP A 287 4.64 12.01 24.06
C TRP A 287 4.09 13.26 24.74
N THR A 288 4.05 14.37 24.02
CA THR A 288 3.72 15.69 24.60
C THR A 288 2.23 15.97 24.67
N GLU A 289 1.44 15.43 23.74
CA GLU A 289 0.02 15.81 23.62
C GLU A 289 -0.92 14.62 23.88
N VAL A 290 -0.57 13.39 23.47
CA VAL A 290 -1.46 12.24 23.61
C VAL A 290 -1.22 11.48 24.92
N TYR A 291 0.04 11.09 25.21
CA TYR A 291 0.35 10.31 26.40
C TYR A 291 -0.10 10.95 27.73
N PRO A 292 0.01 12.27 27.95
CA PRO A 292 -0.49 12.91 29.18
C PRO A 292 -2.00 12.81 29.38
N THR A 293 -2.77 12.64 28.30
CA THR A 293 -4.24 12.53 28.33
C THR A 293 -4.75 11.09 28.43
N ARG A 294 -3.86 10.11 28.27
CA ARG A 294 -4.24 8.69 28.41
C ARG A 294 -4.80 8.40 29.81
N PRO A 295 -5.72 7.44 29.96
CA PRO A 295 -6.21 7.02 31.27
C PRO A 295 -5.06 6.67 32.22
N ALA A 296 -5.25 6.84 33.51
CA ALA A 296 -4.21 6.67 34.52
C ALA A 296 -3.57 5.25 34.53
N ASN A 297 -4.36 4.24 34.17
CA ASN A 297 -3.89 2.84 34.04
C ASN A 297 -2.98 2.59 32.84
N TYR A 298 -2.88 3.52 31.90
CA TYR A 298 -1.94 3.48 30.78
C TYR A 298 -0.64 4.27 31.04
N ARG A 299 -0.58 5.06 32.11
CA ARG A 299 0.51 5.98 32.39
C ARG A 299 1.34 5.55 33.59
N THR A 300 2.65 5.79 33.54
CA THR A 300 3.54 5.54 34.66
C THR A 300 4.72 6.48 34.69
N LYS A 301 5.19 6.84 35.87
CA LYS A 301 6.44 7.63 36.06
C LYS A 301 7.69 6.86 35.63
N LYS A 302 7.59 5.55 35.44
CA LYS A 302 8.71 4.70 34.92
C LYS A 302 8.93 4.90 33.43
N CYS A 303 7.92 5.41 32.70
CA CYS A 303 8.01 5.73 31.28
C CYS A 303 8.51 7.15 31.11
N ARG A 304 9.81 7.29 30.94
CA ARG A 304 10.53 8.55 30.72
C ARG A 304 11.93 8.24 30.26
N ASP A 305 12.62 9.24 29.72
CA ASP A 305 14.04 9.18 29.39
C ASP A 305 14.84 8.74 30.64
N GLY A 306 15.69 7.71 30.45
CA GLY A 306 16.46 7.06 31.51
C GLY A 306 15.64 6.34 32.59
N GLY A 307 14.31 6.23 32.40
CA GLY A 307 13.40 5.54 33.33
C GLY A 307 13.50 4.02 33.30
N ALA A 308 12.78 3.35 34.19
CA ALA A 308 12.81 1.87 34.25
C ALA A 308 12.22 1.20 33.00
N TYR A 309 11.30 1.86 32.29
CA TYR A 309 10.67 1.37 31.06
C TYR A 309 11.29 1.96 29.79
N ASP A 310 12.40 2.67 29.91
CA ASP A 310 13.18 3.10 28.78
C ASP A 310 13.95 1.91 28.19
N ILE A 311 13.58 1.52 26.97
CA ILE A 311 14.21 0.42 26.25
C ILE A 311 15.46 0.85 25.47
N ARG A 312 15.76 2.14 25.42
CA ARG A 312 16.87 2.74 24.66
C ARG A 312 17.66 3.72 25.51
N LYS A 313 18.07 3.30 26.70
CA LYS A 313 18.77 4.14 27.68
C LYS A 313 20.01 4.85 27.14
N GLU A 314 20.62 4.28 26.09
CA GLU A 314 21.79 4.85 25.42
C GLU A 314 21.41 5.89 24.34
N SER A 315 20.12 6.07 24.06
CA SER A 315 19.66 7.01 23.04
C SER A 315 19.58 8.41 23.62
N SER A 316 20.07 9.40 22.87
CA SER A 316 19.86 10.82 23.19
C SER A 316 18.49 11.36 22.74
N VAL A 317 17.63 10.48 22.20
CA VAL A 317 16.33 10.86 21.62
C VAL A 317 15.23 10.10 22.32
N TRP A 318 14.32 10.86 22.97
CA TRP A 318 13.13 10.37 23.65
C TRP A 318 11.85 10.90 22.97
N PRO A 319 10.78 10.12 22.92
CA PRO A 319 10.67 8.67 23.01
C PRO A 319 11.22 7.98 21.81
#